data_c06a92a372d86aba10ae84c93f6e3b5d
#
_entry.id   c06a92a372d86aba10ae84c93f6e3b5d
#
_cell.length_a   1.000
_cell.length_b   1.000
_cell.length_c   1.000
_cell.angle_alpha   90.00
_cell.angle_beta   90.00
_cell.angle_gamma   90.00
#
_symmetry.space_group_name_H-M   'P 1'
#
loop_
_entity.id
_entity.type
_entity.pdbx_description
1 polymer ?
#
loop_
_entity_poly.entity_id
_entity_poly.type
_entity_poly.pdbx_seq_one_letter_code
_entity_poly.pdbx_strand_id
1 'polypeptide(L)'
;MAEALRAQADAALHGQDEETRAALLGGPSLEAPVDSVADKWLLLPAFLKVRGLVKQHLDSYNHLVGIEMQQIVKANELVTCDADPNFYLRFVNVSLGEPSDQEFHSERTWKSDRFTPQECRLRDITYSAPIKVDVEYTVGAARKLRRGLVVGRMPVMLRSSKCMLHGRSERELASMGECPVDPGGYFIVKGQEKVILIQEQLSKNRIIVGWDTKGNITSAVTSSTHERKSKTHIICKNGLFAVRHNTFGDDIPVVVLLRAMGLTSDQEVVQLVGSEPRFAHAISASLHECAKLGIFSQALLLLLLLLLLLLLLL
;
A
#
# COMPACT_ATOMS: atom_id res chain seq x y z
N MET A 1 -21.94 19.60 16.02
CA MET A 1 -21.21 18.82 17.05
C MET A 1 -19.70 19.05 16.99
N ALA A 2 -19.05 19.01 15.82
CA ALA A 2 -17.61 19.29 15.70
C ALA A 2 -17.27 20.78 15.93
N GLU A 3 -18.15 21.72 15.54
CA GLU A 3 -18.00 23.14 15.86
C GLU A 3 -18.29 23.44 17.33
N ALA A 4 -19.27 22.75 17.91
CA ALA A 4 -19.53 22.85 19.34
C ALA A 4 -18.36 22.25 20.16
N LEU A 5 -17.74 21.19 19.70
CA LEU A 5 -16.52 20.62 20.29
C LEU A 5 -15.28 21.51 20.03
N ARG A 6 -15.20 22.17 18.87
CA ARG A 6 -14.17 23.18 18.59
C ARG A 6 -14.39 24.42 19.42
N ALA A 7 -15.63 24.93 19.47
CA ALA A 7 -15.99 26.10 20.31
C ALA A 7 -15.82 25.79 21.81
N GLN A 8 -16.09 24.55 22.25
CA GLN A 8 -15.79 24.12 23.61
C GLN A 8 -14.30 23.97 23.86
N ALA A 9 -13.55 23.45 22.89
CA ALA A 9 -12.09 23.37 22.98
C ALA A 9 -11.45 24.76 22.92
N ASP A 10 -11.95 25.66 22.06
CA ASP A 10 -11.49 27.04 21.97
C ASP A 10 -11.94 27.85 23.18
N ALA A 11 -13.14 27.62 23.71
CA ALA A 11 -13.62 28.24 24.97
C ALA A 11 -12.88 27.71 26.19
N ALA A 12 -12.54 26.40 26.20
CA ALA A 12 -11.68 25.82 27.23
C ALA A 12 -10.24 26.36 27.14
N LEU A 13 -9.79 26.71 25.95
CA LEU A 13 -8.48 27.33 25.71
C LEU A 13 -8.46 28.84 25.98
N HIS A 14 -9.58 29.54 25.74
CA HIS A 14 -9.69 30.98 25.96
C HIS A 14 -10.17 31.39 27.36
N GLY A 15 -10.77 30.44 28.10
CA GLY A 15 -11.28 30.70 29.47
C GLY A 15 -10.35 30.25 30.59
N GLN A 16 -9.18 29.70 30.28
CA GLN A 16 -8.18 29.32 31.26
C GLN A 16 -7.09 30.38 31.32
N ASP A 17 -6.72 30.74 32.56
CA ASP A 17 -5.66 31.70 32.87
C ASP A 17 -4.39 31.40 32.02
N GLU A 18 -3.66 32.46 31.67
CA GLU A 18 -2.43 32.40 30.85
C GLU A 18 -1.42 31.35 31.33
N GLU A 19 -1.43 31.04 32.62
CA GLU A 19 -0.64 29.96 33.23
C GLU A 19 -1.08 28.55 32.79
N THR A 20 -2.38 28.31 32.67
CA THR A 20 -2.92 27.00 32.21
C THR A 20 -2.71 26.84 30.70
N ARG A 21 -2.75 27.93 29.96
CA ARG A 21 -2.42 27.99 28.53
C ARG A 21 -0.92 27.79 28.30
N ALA A 22 -0.07 28.37 29.15
CA ALA A 22 1.37 28.14 29.16
C ALA A 22 1.72 26.71 29.59
N ALA A 23 0.99 26.12 30.53
CA ALA A 23 1.16 24.72 30.92
C ALA A 23 0.68 23.73 29.83
N LEU A 24 -0.36 24.08 29.08
CA LEU A 24 -0.82 23.31 27.92
C LEU A 24 0.04 23.52 26.66
N LEU A 25 0.65 24.70 26.52
CA LEU A 25 1.59 25.05 25.45
C LEU A 25 3.04 24.85 25.88
N GLY A 26 3.32 24.81 27.18
CA GLY A 26 4.62 24.55 27.81
C GLY A 26 4.92 23.09 28.03
N GLY A 27 4.14 22.21 27.39
CA GLY A 27 4.56 20.81 27.23
C GLY A 27 5.91 20.70 26.51
N PRO A 28 6.56 19.57 26.60
CA PRO A 28 7.85 19.36 25.93
C PRO A 28 7.72 19.79 24.47
N SER A 29 8.73 20.49 23.97
CA SER A 29 8.84 20.88 22.55
C SER A 29 8.49 19.68 21.68
N LEU A 30 7.81 19.90 20.53
CA LEU A 30 7.57 18.83 19.56
C LEU A 30 8.84 18.14 19.05
N GLU A 31 10.00 18.76 19.30
CA GLU A 31 11.33 18.23 19.02
C GLU A 31 11.89 17.36 20.17
N ALA A 32 11.26 17.41 21.35
CA ALA A 32 11.69 16.61 22.49
C ALA A 32 11.43 15.10 22.22
N PRO A 33 12.34 14.22 22.62
CA PRO A 33 12.13 12.78 22.50
C PRO A 33 10.94 12.33 23.35
N VAL A 34 10.17 11.39 22.83
CA VAL A 34 9.02 10.79 23.52
C VAL A 34 9.54 9.59 24.31
N ASP A 35 9.75 9.75 25.61
CA ASP A 35 10.32 8.71 26.48
C ASP A 35 9.25 7.92 27.22
N SER A 36 8.08 8.49 27.47
CA SER A 36 7.01 7.87 28.21
C SER A 36 5.71 7.74 27.39
N VAL A 37 4.82 6.85 27.85
CA VAL A 37 3.47 6.71 27.26
C VAL A 37 2.63 7.98 27.49
N ALA A 38 2.85 8.69 28.60
CA ALA A 38 2.15 9.93 28.92
C ALA A 38 2.48 11.03 27.90
N ASP A 39 3.74 11.13 27.46
CA ASP A 39 4.18 12.15 26.49
C ASP A 39 3.46 12.04 25.16
N LYS A 40 3.07 10.82 24.76
CA LYS A 40 2.29 10.59 23.53
C LYS A 40 0.93 11.27 23.56
N TRP A 41 0.28 11.32 24.74
CA TRP A 41 -1.03 11.96 24.88
C TRP A 41 -0.96 13.47 24.77
N LEU A 42 0.17 14.09 25.10
CA LEU A 42 0.39 15.52 24.91
C LEU A 42 0.40 15.93 23.43
N LEU A 43 0.73 14.99 22.53
CA LEU A 43 0.70 15.21 21.07
C LEU A 43 -0.72 15.14 20.47
N LEU A 44 -1.69 14.60 21.18
CA LEU A 44 -3.03 14.34 20.65
C LEU A 44 -3.74 15.62 20.14
N PRO A 45 -3.76 16.76 20.85
CA PRO A 45 -4.38 17.98 20.34
C PRO A 45 -3.73 18.48 19.04
N ALA A 46 -2.40 18.45 18.96
CA ALA A 46 -1.67 18.83 17.76
C ALA A 46 -1.97 17.87 16.59
N PHE A 47 -2.03 16.58 16.85
CA PHE A 47 -2.42 15.58 15.85
C PHE A 47 -3.83 15.82 15.33
N LEU A 48 -4.82 16.04 16.19
CA LEU A 48 -6.21 16.31 15.78
C LEU A 48 -6.33 17.61 14.99
N LYS A 49 -5.53 18.63 15.29
CA LYS A 49 -5.50 19.89 14.56
C LYS A 49 -4.93 19.73 13.15
N VAL A 50 -3.85 18.95 12.99
CA VAL A 50 -3.15 18.77 11.71
C VAL A 50 -3.81 17.70 10.85
N ARG A 51 -4.18 16.57 11.43
CA ARG A 51 -4.69 15.38 10.72
C ARG A 51 -6.21 15.24 10.78
N GLY A 52 -6.86 15.68 11.86
CA GLY A 52 -8.27 15.41 12.07
C GLY A 52 -8.57 13.90 12.17
N LEU A 53 -9.87 13.55 12.16
CA LEU A 53 -10.31 12.15 12.32
C LEU A 53 -10.32 11.34 11.01
N VAL A 54 -10.54 11.99 9.87
CA VAL A 54 -10.81 11.32 8.57
C VAL A 54 -9.77 11.61 7.50
N LYS A 55 -8.76 12.43 7.78
CA LYS A 55 -7.76 12.80 6.78
C LYS A 55 -7.03 11.59 6.22
N GLN A 56 -6.74 10.58 7.03
CA GLN A 56 -6.09 9.36 6.59
C GLN A 56 -6.92 8.61 5.52
N HIS A 57 -8.24 8.54 5.70
CA HIS A 57 -9.15 7.94 4.72
C HIS A 57 -9.15 8.74 3.42
N LEU A 58 -9.27 10.08 3.51
CA LEU A 58 -9.27 10.95 2.34
C LEU A 58 -7.95 10.91 1.58
N ASP A 59 -6.81 10.99 2.28
CA ASP A 59 -5.48 10.94 1.69
C ASP A 59 -5.25 9.59 0.98
N SER A 60 -5.63 8.47 1.61
CA SER A 60 -5.52 7.13 1.02
C SER A 60 -6.36 6.99 -0.25
N TYR A 61 -7.61 7.46 -0.23
CA TYR A 61 -8.47 7.41 -1.41
C TYR A 61 -7.96 8.32 -2.53
N ASN A 62 -7.54 9.55 -2.20
CA ASN A 62 -7.00 10.48 -3.18
C ASN A 62 -5.71 9.95 -3.82
N HIS A 63 -4.85 9.30 -3.04
CA HIS A 63 -3.64 8.64 -3.55
C HIS A 63 -3.97 7.48 -4.49
N LEU A 64 -4.95 6.64 -4.11
CA LEU A 64 -5.43 5.55 -4.98
C LEU A 64 -5.90 6.09 -6.33
N VAL A 65 -6.78 7.11 -6.33
CA VAL A 65 -7.39 7.64 -7.55
C VAL A 65 -6.41 8.45 -8.38
N GLY A 66 -5.51 9.21 -7.73
CA GLY A 66 -4.58 10.11 -8.41
C GLY A 66 -3.35 9.42 -8.98
N ILE A 67 -2.83 8.42 -8.30
CA ILE A 67 -1.52 7.82 -8.58
C ILE A 67 -1.61 6.31 -8.80
N GLU A 68 -2.13 5.56 -7.82
CA GLU A 68 -2.03 4.10 -7.84
C GLU A 68 -2.83 3.44 -8.96
N MET A 69 -4.01 3.96 -9.30
CA MET A 69 -4.80 3.43 -10.42
C MET A 69 -4.01 3.41 -11.72
N GLN A 70 -3.26 4.47 -12.00
CA GLN A 70 -2.42 4.54 -13.20
C GLN A 70 -1.24 3.57 -13.12
N GLN A 71 -0.62 3.42 -11.95
CA GLN A 71 0.49 2.50 -11.74
C GLN A 71 0.06 1.04 -11.88
N ILE A 72 -1.11 0.66 -11.32
CA ILE A 72 -1.68 -0.69 -11.43
C ILE A 72 -1.96 -1.04 -12.89
N VAL A 73 -2.58 -0.11 -13.63
CA VAL A 73 -2.88 -0.34 -15.05
C VAL A 73 -1.61 -0.39 -15.89
N LYS A 74 -0.62 0.46 -15.59
CA LYS A 74 0.67 0.46 -16.29
C LYS A 74 1.47 -0.83 -16.06
N ALA A 75 1.38 -1.43 -14.86
CA ALA A 75 2.04 -2.70 -14.56
C ALA A 75 1.53 -3.86 -15.44
N ASN A 76 0.26 -3.77 -15.91
CA ASN A 76 -0.38 -4.77 -16.77
C ASN A 76 -0.96 -4.12 -18.04
N GLU A 77 -0.20 -3.21 -18.64
CA GLU A 77 -0.72 -2.39 -19.74
C GLU A 77 -0.95 -3.17 -21.05
N LEU A 78 -0.20 -4.25 -21.27
CA LEU A 78 -0.18 -4.98 -22.53
C LEU A 78 -0.85 -6.35 -22.37
N VAL A 79 -1.84 -6.59 -23.21
CA VAL A 79 -2.50 -7.89 -23.37
C VAL A 79 -2.21 -8.40 -24.77
N THR A 80 -1.60 -9.56 -24.88
CA THR A 80 -1.29 -10.26 -26.14
C THR A 80 -2.12 -11.52 -26.26
N CYS A 81 -2.25 -12.04 -27.47
CA CYS A 81 -2.98 -13.28 -27.76
C CYS A 81 -2.02 -14.29 -28.41
N ASP A 82 -1.92 -15.49 -27.85
CA ASP A 82 -1.06 -16.55 -28.38
C ASP A 82 -1.55 -17.08 -29.74
N ALA A 83 -2.86 -16.98 -30.02
CA ALA A 83 -3.46 -17.41 -31.28
C ALA A 83 -3.20 -16.42 -32.44
N ASP A 84 -3.01 -15.15 -32.16
CA ASP A 84 -2.70 -14.12 -33.15
C ASP A 84 -1.54 -13.24 -32.62
N PRO A 85 -0.31 -13.50 -33.08
CA PRO A 85 0.87 -12.72 -32.66
C PRO A 85 0.82 -11.24 -33.04
N ASN A 86 -0.02 -10.85 -34.03
CA ASN A 86 -0.19 -9.46 -34.43
C ASN A 86 -1.23 -8.71 -33.58
N PHE A 87 -2.00 -9.44 -32.79
CA PHE A 87 -2.97 -8.82 -31.88
C PHE A 87 -2.29 -8.35 -30.60
N TYR A 88 -2.52 -7.08 -30.27
CA TYR A 88 -2.28 -6.56 -28.95
C TYR A 88 -3.40 -5.60 -28.54
N LEU A 89 -3.62 -5.52 -27.24
CA LEU A 89 -4.46 -4.52 -26.59
C LEU A 89 -3.63 -3.85 -25.51
N ARG A 90 -3.55 -2.53 -25.56
CA ARG A 90 -2.76 -1.74 -24.63
C ARG A 90 -3.64 -0.72 -23.91
N PHE A 91 -3.57 -0.70 -22.61
CA PHE A 91 -4.17 0.33 -21.78
C PHE A 91 -3.25 1.55 -21.71
N VAL A 92 -3.67 2.66 -22.34
CA VAL A 92 -2.86 3.88 -22.45
C VAL A 92 -3.01 4.77 -21.22
N ASN A 93 -4.26 4.93 -20.75
CA ASN A 93 -4.57 5.79 -19.62
C ASN A 93 -5.80 5.28 -18.89
N VAL A 94 -5.87 5.54 -17.59
CA VAL A 94 -7.03 5.27 -16.74
C VAL A 94 -7.36 6.50 -15.92
N SER A 95 -8.63 6.84 -15.82
CA SER A 95 -9.09 7.96 -15.00
C SER A 95 -10.45 7.68 -14.40
N LEU A 96 -10.69 8.25 -13.22
CA LEU A 96 -12.01 8.27 -12.61
C LEU A 96 -12.74 9.52 -13.09
N GLY A 97 -13.94 9.33 -13.65
CA GLY A 97 -14.83 10.42 -14.07
C GLY A 97 -15.46 11.14 -12.88
N GLU A 98 -16.44 11.98 -13.19
CA GLU A 98 -17.24 12.63 -12.15
C GLU A 98 -18.39 11.70 -11.71
N PRO A 99 -18.86 11.83 -10.46
CA PRO A 99 -20.00 11.07 -9.96
C PRO A 99 -21.25 11.27 -10.82
N SER A 100 -21.91 10.17 -11.17
CA SER A 100 -23.10 10.21 -12.03
C SER A 100 -24.00 9.01 -11.77
N ASP A 101 -25.29 9.12 -12.12
CA ASP A 101 -26.22 7.99 -12.05
C ASP A 101 -26.03 7.03 -13.24
N GLN A 102 -26.23 5.72 -13.00
CA GLN A 102 -26.14 4.71 -14.04
C GLN A 102 -27.29 4.77 -15.07
N GLU A 103 -28.45 5.21 -14.65
CA GLU A 103 -29.67 5.16 -15.47
C GLU A 103 -29.72 6.20 -16.59
N PHE A 104 -28.80 7.21 -16.58
CA PHE A 104 -28.79 8.28 -17.57
C PHE A 104 -27.82 8.06 -18.73
N HIS A 105 -27.76 6.85 -19.29
CA HIS A 105 -27.09 6.59 -20.57
C HIS A 105 -27.95 6.92 -21.80
N SER A 106 -29.15 7.44 -21.64
CA SER A 106 -29.90 8.00 -22.78
C SER A 106 -29.43 9.45 -23.02
N GLU A 107 -29.12 9.75 -24.26
CA GLU A 107 -28.57 11.00 -24.83
C GLU A 107 -29.37 12.29 -24.58
N ARG A 108 -30.24 12.33 -23.60
CA ARG A 108 -31.03 13.51 -23.22
C ARG A 108 -30.44 14.16 -21.97
N THR A 109 -29.45 14.97 -22.20
CA THR A 109 -29.13 16.28 -21.62
C THR A 109 -30.02 16.78 -20.49
N TRP A 110 -30.02 16.12 -19.39
CA TRP A 110 -30.20 16.80 -18.13
C TRP A 110 -28.90 16.57 -17.34
N LYS A 111 -28.00 17.56 -17.40
CA LYS A 111 -27.04 17.76 -16.30
C LYS A 111 -27.91 17.88 -15.08
N SER A 112 -28.19 16.76 -14.42
CA SER A 112 -28.87 16.85 -13.14
C SER A 112 -27.83 17.38 -12.17
N ASP A 113 -27.90 18.65 -11.87
CA ASP A 113 -27.26 19.27 -10.70
C ASP A 113 -27.64 18.54 -9.39
N ARG A 114 -28.36 17.44 -9.50
CA ARG A 114 -29.01 16.69 -8.42
C ARG A 114 -28.38 15.36 -8.05
N PHE A 115 -27.29 14.92 -8.69
CA PHE A 115 -26.63 13.67 -8.24
C PHE A 115 -25.79 13.93 -7.00
N THR A 116 -26.47 14.29 -5.91
CA THR A 116 -25.86 14.57 -4.61
C THR A 116 -25.74 13.29 -3.78
N PRO A 117 -24.79 13.21 -2.85
CA PRO A 117 -24.74 12.12 -1.89
C PRO A 117 -26.05 11.96 -1.10
N GLN A 118 -26.72 13.05 -0.76
CA GLN A 118 -28.03 13.02 -0.07
C GLN A 118 -29.09 12.34 -0.92
N GLU A 119 -29.15 12.62 -2.22
CA GLU A 119 -30.07 11.95 -3.12
C GLU A 119 -29.76 10.44 -3.20
N CYS A 120 -28.48 10.06 -3.20
CA CYS A 120 -28.09 8.66 -3.17
C CYS A 120 -28.55 7.93 -1.90
N ARG A 121 -28.53 8.60 -0.73
CA ARG A 121 -29.06 8.03 0.52
C ARG A 121 -30.57 7.83 0.45
N LEU A 122 -31.30 8.80 -0.10
CA LEU A 122 -32.77 8.75 -0.17
C LEU A 122 -33.30 7.76 -1.21
N ARG A 123 -32.54 7.55 -2.30
CA ARG A 123 -32.93 6.64 -3.41
C ARG A 123 -32.32 5.24 -3.31
N ASP A 124 -31.62 4.94 -2.24
CA ASP A 124 -30.91 3.65 -2.04
C ASP A 124 -29.95 3.28 -3.18
N ILE A 125 -29.31 4.28 -3.80
CA ILE A 125 -28.34 4.11 -4.86
C ILE A 125 -26.90 4.29 -4.36
N THR A 126 -25.93 3.83 -5.14
CA THR A 126 -24.51 3.98 -4.81
C THR A 126 -23.96 5.26 -5.40
N TYR A 127 -23.35 6.10 -4.56
CA TYR A 127 -22.63 7.28 -5.00
C TYR A 127 -21.31 6.88 -5.66
N SER A 128 -21.29 6.81 -7.00
CA SER A 128 -20.19 6.26 -7.78
C SER A 128 -19.85 7.07 -9.02
N ALA A 129 -18.62 6.93 -9.49
CA ALA A 129 -18.13 7.54 -10.71
C ALA A 129 -17.66 6.46 -11.72
N PRO A 130 -17.77 6.72 -13.04
CA PRO A 130 -17.33 5.79 -14.06
C PRO A 130 -15.80 5.76 -14.13
N ILE A 131 -15.23 4.57 -14.22
CA ILE A 131 -13.82 4.36 -14.55
C ILE A 131 -13.70 4.41 -16.08
N LYS A 132 -12.95 5.38 -16.57
CA LYS A 132 -12.72 5.62 -18.01
C LYS A 132 -11.31 5.18 -18.36
N VAL A 133 -11.18 4.44 -19.46
CA VAL A 133 -9.91 3.91 -19.94
C VAL A 133 -9.73 4.29 -21.40
N ASP A 134 -8.50 4.66 -21.75
CA ASP A 134 -8.07 4.83 -23.14
C ASP A 134 -7.37 3.54 -23.56
N VAL A 135 -7.89 2.90 -24.60
CA VAL A 135 -7.42 1.61 -25.10
C VAL A 135 -6.96 1.72 -26.54
N GLU A 136 -5.76 1.21 -26.77
CA GLU A 136 -5.19 1.02 -28.10
C GLU A 136 -5.18 -0.47 -28.41
N TYR A 137 -5.64 -0.85 -29.61
CA TYR A 137 -5.66 -2.23 -30.03
C TYR A 137 -5.51 -2.37 -31.55
N THR A 138 -5.06 -3.54 -32.00
CA THR A 138 -4.95 -3.87 -33.42
C THR A 138 -6.16 -4.65 -33.91
N VAL A 139 -6.59 -4.38 -35.15
CA VAL A 139 -7.57 -5.20 -35.86
C VAL A 139 -6.98 -5.48 -37.25
N GLY A 140 -6.44 -6.68 -37.43
CA GLY A 140 -5.62 -7.02 -38.59
C GLY A 140 -4.38 -6.11 -38.64
N ALA A 141 -4.14 -5.42 -39.70
CA ALA A 141 -3.02 -4.46 -39.87
C ALA A 141 -3.32 -3.05 -39.37
N ALA A 142 -4.55 -2.77 -38.94
CA ALA A 142 -4.95 -1.43 -38.52
C ALA A 142 -4.88 -1.24 -37.00
N ARG A 143 -4.19 -0.19 -36.58
CA ARG A 143 -4.16 0.27 -35.16
C ARG A 143 -5.34 1.19 -34.89
N LYS A 144 -6.09 0.89 -33.81
CA LYS A 144 -7.24 1.67 -33.39
C LYS A 144 -7.05 2.15 -31.96
N LEU A 145 -7.45 3.41 -31.70
CA LEU A 145 -7.45 4.01 -30.37
C LEU A 145 -8.89 4.37 -30.02
N ARG A 146 -9.37 3.86 -28.87
CA ARG A 146 -10.64 4.27 -28.27
C ARG A 146 -10.36 4.99 -26.96
N ARG A 147 -10.88 6.20 -26.83
CA ARG A 147 -10.72 7.04 -25.64
C ARG A 147 -11.99 7.05 -24.83
N GLY A 148 -11.82 7.13 -23.49
CA GLY A 148 -12.90 7.31 -22.55
C GLY A 148 -13.88 6.13 -22.45
N LEU A 149 -13.43 4.91 -22.78
CA LEU A 149 -14.25 3.71 -22.64
C LEU A 149 -14.55 3.45 -21.17
N VAL A 150 -15.82 3.38 -20.81
CA VAL A 150 -16.25 3.05 -19.44
C VAL A 150 -16.15 1.55 -19.24
N VAL A 151 -15.29 1.12 -18.33
CA VAL A 151 -15.08 -0.30 -17.99
C VAL A 151 -15.75 -0.73 -16.71
N GLY A 152 -16.14 0.23 -15.88
CA GLY A 152 -16.81 -0.05 -14.61
C GLY A 152 -17.12 1.22 -13.85
N ARG A 153 -17.57 1.07 -12.62
CA ARG A 153 -17.87 2.19 -11.73
C ARG A 153 -17.23 1.95 -10.37
N MET A 154 -16.72 2.99 -9.76
CA MET A 154 -16.12 2.95 -8.44
C MET A 154 -16.87 3.88 -7.49
N PRO A 155 -17.23 3.42 -6.27
CA PRO A 155 -17.78 4.29 -5.24
C PRO A 155 -16.84 5.46 -4.95
N VAL A 156 -17.40 6.65 -4.77
CA VAL A 156 -16.62 7.87 -4.48
C VAL A 156 -16.72 8.17 -3.00
N MET A 157 -15.56 8.35 -2.37
CA MET A 157 -15.48 8.74 -0.97
C MET A 157 -15.93 10.20 -0.80
N LEU A 158 -16.82 10.44 0.15
CA LEU A 158 -17.34 11.78 0.41
C LEU A 158 -16.21 12.72 0.85
N ARG A 159 -16.25 13.93 0.32
CA ARG A 159 -15.25 15.00 0.50
C ARG A 159 -13.84 14.69 -0.04
N SER A 160 -13.67 13.59 -0.78
CA SER A 160 -12.44 13.34 -1.54
C SER A 160 -12.30 14.31 -2.72
N SER A 161 -11.13 14.34 -3.36
CA SER A 161 -10.85 15.20 -4.54
C SER A 161 -11.80 14.97 -5.72
N LYS A 162 -12.43 13.80 -5.81
CA LYS A 162 -13.41 13.44 -6.86
C LYS A 162 -14.87 13.59 -6.41
N CYS A 163 -15.10 13.94 -5.16
CA CYS A 163 -16.46 14.19 -4.65
C CYS A 163 -16.93 15.59 -5.05
N MET A 164 -18.19 15.70 -5.43
CA MET A 164 -18.79 16.99 -5.75
C MET A 164 -18.82 17.97 -4.56
N LEU A 165 -18.70 17.45 -3.33
CA LEU A 165 -18.66 18.25 -2.10
C LEU A 165 -17.26 18.81 -1.80
N HIS A 166 -16.25 18.45 -2.59
CA HIS A 166 -14.88 18.88 -2.34
C HIS A 166 -14.72 20.40 -2.50
N GLY A 167 -14.15 21.07 -1.50
CA GLY A 167 -13.88 22.50 -1.53
C GLY A 167 -15.12 23.40 -1.48
N ARG A 168 -16.32 22.86 -1.26
CA ARG A 168 -17.55 23.65 -1.14
C ARG A 168 -17.62 24.37 0.21
N SER A 169 -18.17 25.58 0.19
CA SER A 169 -18.44 26.35 1.38
C SER A 169 -19.63 25.78 2.17
N GLU A 170 -19.73 26.11 3.45
CA GLU A 170 -20.83 25.66 4.30
C GLU A 170 -22.23 26.05 3.76
N ARG A 171 -22.32 27.24 3.16
CA ARG A 171 -23.58 27.75 2.56
C ARG A 171 -23.97 26.91 1.33
N GLU A 172 -23.01 26.57 0.49
CA GLU A 172 -23.25 25.70 -0.70
C GLU A 172 -23.65 24.30 -0.28
N LEU A 173 -22.99 23.72 0.73
CA LEU A 173 -23.35 22.41 1.28
C LEU A 173 -24.78 22.39 1.83
N ALA A 174 -25.14 23.40 2.61
CA ALA A 174 -26.50 23.54 3.13
C ALA A 174 -27.55 23.69 2.01
N SER A 175 -27.23 24.42 0.93
CA SER A 175 -28.14 24.58 -0.21
C SER A 175 -28.36 23.28 -0.99
N MET A 176 -27.38 22.34 -0.95
CA MET A 176 -27.48 21.00 -1.54
C MET A 176 -28.14 19.97 -0.60
N GLY A 177 -28.54 20.38 0.61
CA GLY A 177 -29.09 19.48 1.62
C GLY A 177 -28.04 18.62 2.34
N GLU A 178 -26.76 18.97 2.20
CA GLU A 178 -25.66 18.25 2.86
C GLU A 178 -25.26 18.91 4.16
N CYS A 179 -24.87 18.11 5.15
CA CYS A 179 -24.45 18.63 6.46
C CYS A 179 -23.07 19.31 6.36
N PRO A 180 -22.93 20.59 6.70
CA PRO A 180 -21.64 21.29 6.67
C PRO A 180 -20.60 20.70 7.62
N VAL A 181 -21.07 20.13 8.74
CA VAL A 181 -20.22 19.59 9.83
C VAL A 181 -19.77 18.15 9.55
N ASP A 182 -20.35 17.50 8.54
CA ASP A 182 -19.96 16.13 8.17
C ASP A 182 -18.50 16.10 7.68
N PRO A 183 -17.60 15.32 8.33
CA PRO A 183 -16.20 15.26 7.96
C PRO A 183 -15.95 14.49 6.64
N GLY A 184 -16.91 13.69 6.14
CA GLY A 184 -16.72 12.78 5.01
C GLY A 184 -15.84 11.58 5.36
N GLY A 185 -15.11 11.08 4.38
CA GLY A 185 -14.20 9.93 4.57
C GLY A 185 -14.90 8.57 4.57
N TYR A 186 -16.14 8.50 4.07
CA TYR A 186 -16.93 7.28 3.96
C TYR A 186 -17.59 7.18 2.57
N PHE A 187 -18.17 6.04 2.29
CA PHE A 187 -18.87 5.74 1.03
C PHE A 187 -20.38 5.59 1.26
N ILE A 188 -21.16 5.90 0.23
CA ILE A 188 -22.59 5.59 0.18
C ILE A 188 -22.77 4.45 -0.83
N VAL A 189 -23.17 3.29 -0.33
CA VAL A 189 -23.38 2.08 -1.13
C VAL A 189 -24.81 1.58 -0.92
N LYS A 190 -25.63 1.62 -1.96
CA LYS A 190 -27.05 1.28 -1.88
C LYS A 190 -27.73 2.04 -0.74
N GLY A 191 -27.54 3.35 -0.69
CA GLY A 191 -28.11 4.24 0.33
C GLY A 191 -27.46 4.17 1.72
N GLN A 192 -26.63 3.17 1.99
CA GLN A 192 -26.01 2.96 3.30
C GLN A 192 -24.62 3.61 3.37
N GLU A 193 -24.33 4.28 4.45
CA GLU A 193 -23.03 4.83 4.74
C GLU A 193 -22.09 3.75 5.25
N LYS A 194 -20.95 3.59 4.57
CA LYS A 194 -19.95 2.56 4.88
C LYS A 194 -18.56 3.17 5.03
N VAL A 195 -17.92 2.90 6.15
CA VAL A 195 -16.54 3.30 6.44
C VAL A 195 -15.62 2.11 6.26
N ILE A 196 -14.47 2.33 5.61
CA ILE A 196 -13.40 1.32 5.57
C ILE A 196 -12.65 1.36 6.90
N LEU A 197 -12.61 0.24 7.60
CA LEU A 197 -11.85 0.13 8.83
C LEU A 197 -10.35 0.20 8.54
N ILE A 198 -9.63 0.99 9.33
CA ILE A 198 -8.18 1.08 9.25
C ILE A 198 -7.59 -0.27 9.69
N GLN A 199 -6.70 -0.83 8.86
CA GLN A 199 -5.97 -2.04 9.15
C GLN A 199 -4.52 -1.69 9.45
N GLU A 200 -4.04 -2.09 10.62
CA GLU A 200 -2.64 -1.99 10.99
C GLU A 200 -1.89 -3.23 10.54
N GLN A 201 -0.77 -3.05 9.85
CA GLN A 201 0.12 -4.13 9.44
C GLN A 201 1.57 -3.67 9.51
N LEU A 202 2.47 -4.64 9.62
CA LEU A 202 3.89 -4.36 9.58
C LEU A 202 4.28 -3.76 8.22
N SER A 203 5.16 -2.76 8.24
CA SER A 203 5.66 -2.12 7.03
C SER A 203 6.31 -3.16 6.11
N LYS A 204 5.98 -3.10 4.82
CA LYS A 204 6.60 -3.91 3.77
C LYS A 204 7.98 -3.34 3.39
N ASN A 205 8.77 -4.11 2.65
CA ASN A 205 10.08 -3.73 2.13
C ASN A 205 11.07 -3.31 3.23
N ARG A 206 10.97 -3.93 4.41
CA ARG A 206 11.78 -3.63 5.57
C ARG A 206 12.17 -4.91 6.30
N ILE A 207 13.40 -4.95 6.80
CA ILE A 207 13.91 -6.08 7.59
C ILE A 207 13.31 -6.02 9.00
N ILE A 208 12.67 -7.09 9.43
CA ILE A 208 12.09 -7.25 10.76
C ILE A 208 12.77 -8.42 11.43
N VAL A 209 13.39 -8.19 12.57
CA VAL A 209 14.03 -9.23 13.38
C VAL A 209 13.11 -9.61 14.53
N GLY A 210 12.97 -10.90 14.80
CA GLY A 210 12.12 -11.41 15.85
C GLY A 210 12.44 -12.85 16.22
N TRP A 211 11.55 -13.47 16.96
CA TRP A 211 11.64 -14.86 17.39
C TRP A 211 10.54 -15.67 16.68
N ASP A 212 10.90 -16.87 16.27
CA ASP A 212 9.91 -17.85 15.79
C ASP A 212 9.19 -18.51 16.99
N THR A 213 8.05 -19.12 16.73
CA THR A 213 7.27 -19.91 17.72
C THR A 213 8.09 -21.00 18.43
N LYS A 214 9.17 -21.45 17.79
CA LYS A 214 10.14 -22.43 18.32
C LYS A 214 11.30 -21.81 19.10
N GLY A 215 11.32 -20.48 19.30
CA GLY A 215 12.40 -19.77 19.98
C GLY A 215 13.66 -19.54 19.14
N ASN A 216 13.64 -19.78 17.82
CA ASN A 216 14.75 -19.46 16.94
C ASN A 216 14.73 -17.97 16.56
N ILE A 217 15.91 -17.38 16.44
CA ILE A 217 16.03 -16.01 15.93
C ILE A 217 15.72 -16.02 14.42
N THR A 218 14.83 -15.14 14.00
CA THR A 218 14.46 -14.99 12.61
C THR A 218 14.54 -13.55 12.15
N SER A 219 14.96 -13.36 10.91
CA SER A 219 14.86 -12.08 10.20
C SER A 219 13.95 -12.27 9.00
N ALA A 220 12.97 -11.41 8.82
CA ALA A 220 12.00 -11.52 7.74
C ALA A 220 11.90 -10.24 6.95
N VAL A 221 11.82 -10.37 5.62
CA VAL A 221 11.51 -9.28 4.70
C VAL A 221 10.33 -9.69 3.83
N THR A 222 9.30 -8.85 3.82
CA THR A 222 8.22 -8.94 2.84
C THR A 222 8.48 -7.92 1.75
N SER A 223 9.06 -8.37 0.64
CA SER A 223 9.24 -7.53 -0.54
C SER A 223 7.93 -7.46 -1.31
N SER A 224 7.46 -6.27 -1.59
CA SER A 224 6.19 -6.04 -2.31
C SER A 224 6.37 -4.93 -3.32
N THR A 225 6.05 -5.25 -4.56
CA THR A 225 5.87 -4.31 -5.67
C THR A 225 4.42 -4.35 -6.13
N HIS A 226 4.04 -3.55 -7.14
CA HIS A 226 2.71 -3.63 -7.73
C HIS A 226 2.44 -4.95 -8.45
N GLU A 227 3.49 -5.65 -8.91
CA GLU A 227 3.39 -6.88 -9.69
C GLU A 227 3.54 -8.14 -8.81
N ARG A 228 4.47 -8.09 -7.87
CA ARG A 228 4.89 -9.28 -7.10
C ARG A 228 5.00 -9.00 -5.62
N LYS A 229 4.69 -10.04 -4.85
CA LYS A 229 4.92 -10.07 -3.40
C LYS A 229 5.67 -11.32 -3.05
N SER A 230 6.82 -11.18 -2.40
CA SER A 230 7.63 -12.29 -1.91
C SER A 230 7.98 -12.11 -0.45
N LYS A 231 8.16 -13.21 0.25
CA LYS A 231 8.57 -13.21 1.65
C LYS A 231 9.81 -14.07 1.81
N THR A 232 10.86 -13.46 2.36
CA THR A 232 12.14 -14.12 2.62
C THR A 232 12.38 -14.09 4.12
N HIS A 233 12.74 -15.25 4.68
CA HIS A 233 13.15 -15.38 6.07
C HIS A 233 14.57 -15.89 6.14
N ILE A 234 15.38 -15.31 7.01
CA ILE A 234 16.66 -15.89 7.45
C ILE A 234 16.40 -16.42 8.86
N ILE A 235 16.66 -17.70 9.05
CA ILE A 235 16.39 -18.39 10.32
C ILE A 235 17.72 -18.91 10.86
N CYS A 236 18.00 -18.60 12.11
CA CYS A 236 19.14 -19.15 12.82
C CYS A 236 18.69 -20.36 13.65
N LYS A 237 19.13 -21.57 13.27
CA LYS A 237 18.86 -22.81 13.97
C LYS A 237 20.18 -23.45 14.41
N ASN A 238 20.39 -23.63 15.71
CA ASN A 238 21.61 -24.26 16.25
C ASN A 238 22.93 -23.63 15.73
N GLY A 239 22.94 -22.32 15.54
CA GLY A 239 24.09 -21.59 15.00
C GLY A 239 24.25 -21.64 13.48
N LEU A 240 23.36 -22.33 12.75
CA LEU A 240 23.35 -22.39 11.28
C LEU A 240 22.28 -21.43 10.75
N PHE A 241 22.65 -20.71 9.69
CA PHE A 241 21.76 -19.78 9.02
C PHE A 241 21.17 -20.41 7.76
N ALA A 242 19.84 -20.46 7.70
CA ALA A 242 19.10 -20.93 6.53
C ALA A 242 18.15 -19.86 6.01
N VAL A 243 17.93 -19.85 4.70
CA VAL A 243 17.00 -18.98 4.00
C VAL A 243 15.76 -19.76 3.64
N ARG A 244 14.61 -19.24 4.02
CA ARG A 244 13.29 -19.71 3.58
C ARG A 244 12.66 -18.66 2.68
N HIS A 245 12.24 -19.05 1.51
CA HIS A 245 11.57 -18.18 0.55
C HIS A 245 10.35 -18.88 -0.02
N ASN A 246 9.32 -18.10 -0.38
CA ASN A 246 8.06 -18.64 -0.89
C ASN A 246 8.19 -19.40 -2.24
N THR A 247 9.32 -19.26 -2.94
CA THR A 247 9.61 -19.99 -4.19
C THR A 247 10.24 -21.35 -3.94
N PHE A 248 10.88 -21.56 -2.77
CA PHE A 248 11.57 -22.79 -2.43
C PHE A 248 10.72 -23.64 -1.50
N GLY A 249 10.71 -24.95 -1.72
CA GLY A 249 10.01 -25.91 -0.85
C GLY A 249 10.72 -26.12 0.49
N ASP A 250 12.05 -26.10 0.49
CA ASP A 250 12.90 -26.37 1.65
C ASP A 250 13.74 -25.16 2.07
N ASP A 251 14.23 -25.20 3.31
CA ASP A 251 15.16 -24.19 3.84
C ASP A 251 16.55 -24.40 3.20
N ILE A 252 17.13 -23.37 2.58
CA ILE A 252 18.42 -23.41 1.91
C ILE A 252 19.48 -22.79 2.83
N PRO A 253 20.67 -23.43 3.04
CA PRO A 253 21.76 -22.80 3.75
C PRO A 253 22.15 -21.44 3.15
N VAL A 254 22.34 -20.42 3.99
CA VAL A 254 22.55 -19.03 3.51
C VAL A 254 23.79 -18.93 2.62
N VAL A 255 24.87 -19.65 2.95
CA VAL A 255 26.13 -19.61 2.19
C VAL A 255 25.95 -20.21 0.80
N VAL A 256 25.15 -21.28 0.67
CA VAL A 256 24.82 -21.88 -0.63
C VAL A 256 24.10 -20.87 -1.52
N LEU A 257 23.15 -20.12 -0.96
CA LEU A 257 22.47 -19.07 -1.70
C LEU A 257 23.43 -17.94 -2.13
N LEU A 258 24.33 -17.52 -1.24
CA LEU A 258 25.33 -16.49 -1.56
C LEU A 258 26.30 -16.98 -2.65
N ARG A 259 26.68 -18.25 -2.65
CA ARG A 259 27.46 -18.87 -3.74
C ARG A 259 26.69 -18.89 -5.06
N ALA A 260 25.40 -19.21 -5.02
CA ALA A 260 24.53 -19.17 -6.19
C ALA A 260 24.42 -17.76 -6.78
N MET A 261 24.49 -16.74 -5.95
CA MET A 261 24.49 -15.32 -6.34
C MET A 261 25.83 -14.83 -6.89
N GLY A 262 26.87 -15.66 -6.89
CA GLY A 262 28.16 -15.37 -7.53
C GLY A 262 29.31 -15.07 -6.58
N LEU A 263 29.14 -15.17 -5.26
CA LEU A 263 30.23 -15.02 -4.31
C LEU A 263 31.16 -16.25 -4.37
N THR A 264 32.44 -16.06 -4.71
CA THR A 264 33.36 -17.19 -4.98
C THR A 264 34.22 -17.56 -3.77
N SER A 265 34.55 -16.59 -2.89
CA SER A 265 35.44 -16.83 -1.76
C SER A 265 34.72 -16.73 -0.41
N ASP A 266 35.23 -17.47 0.58
CA ASP A 266 34.75 -17.38 1.96
C ASP A 266 35.03 -15.99 2.55
N GLN A 267 36.12 -15.36 2.11
CA GLN A 267 36.49 -14.01 2.52
C GLN A 267 35.46 -12.97 2.06
N GLU A 268 34.96 -13.09 0.82
CA GLU A 268 33.89 -12.22 0.32
C GLU A 268 32.59 -12.38 1.13
N VAL A 269 32.22 -13.62 1.49
CA VAL A 269 31.07 -13.89 2.34
C VAL A 269 31.23 -13.23 3.72
N VAL A 270 32.39 -13.39 4.36
CA VAL A 270 32.67 -12.77 5.66
C VAL A 270 32.66 -11.25 5.56
N GLN A 271 33.23 -10.65 4.52
CA GLN A 271 33.21 -9.20 4.31
C GLN A 271 31.79 -8.68 4.11
N LEU A 272 30.93 -9.41 3.40
CA LEU A 272 29.54 -9.04 3.17
C LEU A 272 28.71 -9.07 4.46
N VAL A 273 28.91 -10.09 5.30
CA VAL A 273 28.18 -10.27 6.57
C VAL A 273 28.71 -9.28 7.64
N GLY A 274 30.01 -9.02 7.61
CA GLY A 274 30.68 -8.10 8.54
C GLY A 274 32.03 -8.64 8.96
N SER A 275 33.03 -7.75 8.96
CA SER A 275 34.43 -8.10 9.25
C SER A 275 34.75 -8.19 10.75
N GLU A 276 33.82 -7.78 11.64
CA GLU A 276 34.06 -7.89 13.07
C GLU A 276 34.16 -9.37 13.52
N PRO A 277 35.06 -9.70 14.47
CA PRO A 277 35.28 -11.09 14.92
C PRO A 277 34.00 -11.83 15.35
N ARG A 278 33.06 -11.12 15.97
CA ARG A 278 31.75 -11.68 16.40
C ARG A 278 30.90 -12.17 15.23
N PHE A 279 30.89 -11.43 14.10
CA PHE A 279 30.11 -11.83 12.93
C PHE A 279 30.81 -12.95 12.14
N ALA A 280 32.15 -12.87 12.01
CA ALA A 280 32.93 -13.92 11.40
C ALA A 280 32.77 -15.26 12.13
N HIS A 281 32.77 -15.22 13.47
CA HIS A 281 32.53 -16.40 14.28
C HIS A 281 31.10 -16.97 14.09
N ALA A 282 30.09 -16.11 14.04
CA ALA A 282 28.71 -16.54 13.85
C ALA A 282 28.46 -17.22 12.51
N ILE A 283 29.09 -16.74 11.43
CA ILE A 283 28.89 -17.32 10.08
C ILE A 283 29.78 -18.55 9.83
N SER A 284 30.84 -18.78 10.64
CA SER A 284 31.82 -19.87 10.44
C SER A 284 31.19 -21.25 10.34
N ALA A 285 30.16 -21.53 11.17
CA ALA A 285 29.44 -22.79 11.16
C ALA A 285 28.71 -23.03 9.82
N SER A 286 28.10 -21.97 9.25
CA SER A 286 27.39 -22.04 7.97
C SER A 286 28.37 -22.14 6.78
N LEU A 287 29.57 -21.57 6.87
CA LEU A 287 30.64 -21.78 5.89
C LEU A 287 31.09 -23.23 5.89
N HIS A 288 31.28 -23.83 7.07
CA HIS A 288 31.69 -25.22 7.20
C HIS A 288 30.61 -26.20 6.71
N GLU A 289 29.32 -25.87 6.92
CA GLU A 289 28.21 -26.64 6.35
C GLU A 289 28.24 -26.61 4.81
N CYS A 290 28.45 -25.43 4.21
CA CYS A 290 28.57 -25.30 2.75
C CYS A 290 29.77 -26.08 2.20
N ALA A 291 30.93 -26.07 2.88
CA ALA A 291 32.10 -26.85 2.51
C ALA A 291 31.85 -28.35 2.56
N LYS A 292 31.10 -28.86 3.56
CA LYS A 292 30.68 -30.26 3.64
C LYS A 292 29.77 -30.67 2.48
N LEU A 293 28.93 -29.77 1.98
CA LEU A 293 28.09 -29.99 0.80
C LEU A 293 28.88 -29.96 -0.51
N GLY A 294 30.17 -29.60 -0.48
CA GLY A 294 31.02 -29.51 -1.65
C GLY A 294 30.71 -28.38 -2.60
N ILE A 295 29.97 -27.35 -2.16
CA ILE A 295 29.54 -26.24 -3.00
C ILE A 295 30.51 -25.06 -2.82
N PHE A 296 31.43 -24.89 -3.79
CA PHE A 296 32.46 -23.86 -3.72
C PHE A 296 32.27 -22.73 -4.74
N SER A 297 31.47 -22.93 -5.79
CA SER A 297 31.26 -21.93 -6.84
C SER A 297 29.87 -22.04 -7.47
N GLN A 298 29.47 -20.98 -8.17
CA GLN A 298 28.21 -20.92 -8.92
C GLN A 298 28.17 -21.99 -10.03
N ALA A 299 29.29 -22.23 -10.71
CA ALA A 299 29.40 -23.25 -11.75
C ALA A 299 29.13 -24.67 -11.22
N LEU A 300 29.65 -24.99 -10.03
CA LEU A 300 29.43 -26.28 -9.38
C LEU A 300 27.98 -26.50 -8.98
N LEU A 301 27.31 -25.44 -8.51
CA LEU A 301 25.88 -25.44 -8.15
C LEU A 301 25.01 -25.65 -9.39
N LEU A 302 25.32 -24.99 -10.51
CA LEU A 302 24.64 -25.18 -11.79
C LEU A 302 24.84 -26.60 -12.32
N LEU A 303 26.05 -27.15 -12.20
CA LEU A 303 26.37 -28.50 -12.62
C LEU A 303 25.63 -29.57 -11.79
N LEU A 304 25.49 -29.34 -10.48
CA LEU A 304 24.74 -30.21 -9.56
C LEU A 304 23.24 -30.16 -9.86
N LEU A 305 22.68 -28.97 -10.16
CA LEU A 305 21.29 -28.80 -10.60
C LEU A 305 21.02 -29.48 -11.94
N LEU A 306 21.96 -29.41 -12.88
CA LEU A 306 21.86 -30.03 -14.19
C LEU A 306 21.93 -31.58 -14.09
N LEU A 307 22.79 -32.12 -13.20
CA LEU A 307 22.85 -33.53 -12.86
C LEU A 307 21.58 -34.05 -12.20
N LEU A 308 20.98 -33.26 -11.29
CA LEU A 308 19.72 -33.59 -10.62
C LEU A 308 18.54 -33.58 -11.62
N LEU A 309 18.52 -32.65 -12.56
CA LEU A 309 17.54 -32.59 -13.66
C LEU A 309 17.69 -33.77 -14.60
N LEU A 310 18.92 -34.18 -14.93
CA LEU A 310 19.21 -35.37 -15.73
C LEU A 310 18.78 -36.66 -15.01
N LEU A 311 18.98 -36.75 -13.70
CA LEU A 311 18.54 -37.90 -12.88
C LEU A 311 17.02 -37.97 -12.70
N LEU A 312 16.31 -36.84 -12.78
CA LEU A 312 14.84 -36.78 -12.76
C LEU A 312 14.19 -37.03 -14.12
N LEU A 313 14.97 -36.98 -15.21
CA LEU A 313 14.53 -37.24 -16.58
C LEU A 313 14.88 -38.67 -17.05
N LEU A 314 15.65 -39.44 -16.28
CA LEU A 314 15.91 -40.86 -16.40
C LEU A 314 15.01 -41.68 -15.48
#